data_19ee6dc3e9bfc54c8b94cc3cf58cb190
#
_entry.id   19ee6dc3e9bfc54c8b94cc3cf58cb190
#
_cell.length_a   1.000
_cell.length_b   1.000
_cell.length_c   1.000
_cell.angle_alpha   90.00
_cell.angle_beta   90.00
_cell.angle_gamma   90.00
#
_symmetry.space_group_name_H-M   'P 1'
#
loop_
_entity.id
_entity.type
_entity.pdbx_description
1 polymer ?
#
loop_
_entity_poly.entity_id
_entity_poly.type
_entity_poly.pdbx_seq_one_letter_code
_entity_poly.pdbx_strand_id
1 'polypeptide(L)'
;MEFNIHRDFSEDTGIRHSKYSETSGEDFYHECLNEVFYECYTKNEILRLELDGGDDGYTPSFLDESIGNLVYDFTLEVVKRLLVVVSTWEPYWIALIEKKTYPKWEDRRLTGKQARITRSHGPWYRLINGTPEKRVWITEVSDI
;
A
#
# COMPACT_ATOMS: atom_id res chain seq x y z
N MET A 1 14.29 -7.67 -1.68
CA MET A 1 13.36 -7.84 -2.82
C MET A 1 13.11 -6.50 -3.50
N GLU A 2 13.11 -6.47 -4.79
CA GLU A 2 12.79 -5.27 -5.56
C GLU A 2 11.45 -5.42 -6.25
N PHE A 3 10.64 -4.38 -6.20
CA PHE A 3 9.34 -4.30 -6.88
C PHE A 3 9.22 -2.93 -7.52
N ASN A 4 9.02 -2.90 -8.84
CA ASN A 4 8.79 -1.66 -9.57
C ASN A 4 7.31 -1.59 -9.95
N ILE A 5 6.61 -0.54 -9.53
CA ILE A 5 5.16 -0.45 -9.70
C ILE A 5 4.77 -0.48 -11.18
N HIS A 6 5.46 0.27 -12.03
CA HIS A 6 5.14 0.33 -13.46
C HIS A 6 5.45 -0.97 -14.20
N ARG A 7 6.52 -1.66 -13.84
CA ARG A 7 6.90 -2.92 -14.46
C ARG A 7 6.07 -4.10 -13.96
N ASP A 8 5.84 -4.15 -12.64
CA ASP A 8 5.33 -5.37 -11.99
C ASP A 8 3.83 -5.30 -11.69
N PHE A 9 3.23 -4.12 -11.63
CA PHE A 9 1.80 -3.96 -11.45
C PHE A 9 1.11 -3.39 -12.70
N SER A 10 1.38 -2.13 -13.03
CA SER A 10 0.78 -1.47 -14.20
C SER A 10 1.60 -0.28 -14.64
N GLU A 11 1.81 -0.14 -15.94
CA GLU A 11 2.45 1.02 -16.52
C GLU A 11 1.65 2.29 -16.22
N ASP A 12 0.33 2.19 -16.30
CA ASP A 12 -0.59 3.29 -15.99
C ASP A 12 -1.19 3.08 -14.61
N THR A 13 -0.96 4.01 -13.70
CA THR A 13 -1.52 3.96 -12.36
C THR A 13 -2.67 4.96 -12.23
N GLY A 14 -3.75 4.52 -11.57
CA GLY A 14 -4.96 5.29 -11.42
C GLY A 14 -5.00 6.14 -10.16
N ILE A 15 -6.21 6.31 -9.63
CA ILE A 15 -6.48 7.08 -8.43
C ILE A 15 -6.67 6.16 -7.21
N ARG A 16 -7.37 6.63 -6.19
CA ARG A 16 -7.46 5.92 -4.89
C ARG A 16 -8.21 4.60 -4.96
N HIS A 17 -9.43 4.59 -5.50
CA HIS A 17 -10.35 3.47 -5.34
C HIS A 17 -10.68 2.73 -6.63
N SER A 18 -10.87 1.42 -6.50
CA SER A 18 -11.17 0.48 -7.59
C SER A 18 -12.43 0.86 -8.37
N LYS A 19 -13.42 1.48 -7.71
CA LYS A 19 -14.66 1.91 -8.36
C LYS A 19 -14.43 2.93 -9.48
N TYR A 20 -13.40 3.75 -9.36
CA TYR A 20 -13.15 4.87 -10.28
C TYR A 20 -11.95 4.69 -11.20
N SER A 21 -11.21 3.60 -11.05
CA SER A 21 -9.98 3.37 -11.79
C SER A 21 -9.65 1.88 -11.80
N GLU A 22 -9.25 1.35 -12.94
CA GLU A 22 -8.90 -0.06 -13.07
C GLU A 22 -7.57 -0.43 -12.43
N THR A 23 -6.68 0.54 -12.24
CA THR A 23 -5.34 0.32 -11.67
C THR A 23 -5.13 1.27 -10.51
N SER A 24 -6.10 1.29 -9.60
CA SER A 24 -6.13 2.16 -8.43
C SER A 24 -5.13 1.75 -7.36
N GLY A 25 -4.94 2.63 -6.37
CA GLY A 25 -4.18 2.32 -5.17
C GLY A 25 -4.79 1.15 -4.40
N GLU A 26 -6.11 1.09 -4.33
CA GLU A 26 -6.84 -0.04 -3.73
C GLU A 26 -6.49 -1.35 -4.45
N ASP A 27 -6.52 -1.38 -5.78
CA ASP A 27 -6.17 -2.56 -6.57
C ASP A 27 -4.72 -2.97 -6.37
N PHE A 28 -3.80 -2.01 -6.44
CA PHE A 28 -2.39 -2.30 -6.24
C PHE A 28 -2.13 -2.93 -4.87
N TYR A 29 -2.75 -2.39 -3.83
CA TYR A 29 -2.57 -2.93 -2.49
C TYR A 29 -3.07 -4.37 -2.40
N HIS A 30 -4.30 -4.62 -2.81
CA HIS A 30 -4.93 -5.94 -2.64
C HIS A 30 -4.44 -7.00 -3.63
N GLU A 31 -4.05 -6.60 -4.84
CA GLU A 31 -3.56 -7.54 -5.86
C GLU A 31 -2.08 -7.86 -5.72
N CYS A 32 -1.28 -6.92 -5.21
CA CYS A 32 0.18 -7.05 -5.21
C CYS A 32 0.85 -6.74 -3.89
N LEU A 33 0.70 -5.50 -3.41
CA LEU A 33 1.58 -4.98 -2.37
C LEU A 33 1.45 -5.69 -1.03
N ASN A 34 0.22 -6.03 -0.62
CA ASN A 34 0.01 -6.73 0.64
C ASN A 34 0.76 -8.06 0.69
N GLU A 35 0.64 -8.88 -0.34
CA GLU A 35 1.28 -10.20 -0.38
C GLU A 35 2.81 -10.11 -0.52
N VAL A 36 3.29 -9.20 -1.35
CA VAL A 36 4.73 -8.98 -1.53
C VAL A 36 5.36 -8.53 -0.20
N PHE A 37 4.72 -7.61 0.49
CA PHE A 37 5.22 -7.15 1.79
C PHE A 37 5.17 -8.25 2.84
N TYR A 38 4.10 -9.05 2.85
CA TYR A 38 4.00 -10.23 3.73
C TYR A 38 5.20 -11.17 3.53
N GLU A 39 5.56 -11.46 2.28
CA GLU A 39 6.72 -12.31 2.01
C GLU A 39 8.02 -11.72 2.56
N CYS A 40 8.21 -10.43 2.38
CA CYS A 40 9.38 -9.73 2.95
C CYS A 40 9.37 -9.77 4.48
N TYR A 41 8.19 -9.61 5.09
CA TYR A 41 8.07 -9.70 6.54
C TYR A 41 8.46 -11.07 7.06
N THR A 42 7.98 -12.16 6.43
CA THR A 42 8.28 -13.52 6.88
C THR A 42 9.75 -13.88 6.71
N LYS A 43 10.41 -13.34 5.70
CA LYS A 43 11.84 -13.56 5.43
C LYS A 43 12.75 -12.55 6.11
N ASN A 44 12.17 -11.56 6.76
CA ASN A 44 12.90 -10.42 7.34
C ASN A 44 13.79 -9.73 6.30
N GLU A 45 13.25 -9.51 5.10
CA GLU A 45 13.91 -8.85 3.99
C GLU A 45 13.35 -7.45 3.78
N ILE A 46 14.19 -6.55 3.26
CA ILE A 46 13.74 -5.23 2.84
C ILE A 46 13.03 -5.34 1.50
N LEU A 47 11.86 -4.71 1.38
CA LEU A 47 11.19 -4.47 0.13
C LEU A 47 11.62 -3.10 -0.41
N ARG A 48 12.29 -3.12 -1.55
CA ARG A 48 12.67 -1.92 -2.26
C ARG A 48 11.60 -1.62 -3.31
N LEU A 49 10.77 -0.63 -3.02
CA LEU A 49 9.64 -0.25 -3.87
C LEU A 49 10.06 0.91 -4.78
N GLU A 50 10.21 0.63 -6.06
CA GLU A 50 10.65 1.61 -7.05
C GLU A 50 9.48 2.26 -7.75
N LEU A 51 9.47 3.60 -7.80
CA LEU A 51 8.39 4.38 -8.41
C LEU A 51 8.67 4.80 -9.85
N ASP A 52 9.93 4.79 -10.28
CA ASP A 52 10.31 5.26 -11.61
C ASP A 52 9.95 4.26 -12.71
N GLY A 53 9.84 4.73 -13.95
CA GLY A 53 9.71 3.88 -15.14
C GLY A 53 8.42 4.01 -15.93
N GLY A 54 7.45 4.78 -15.48
CA GLY A 54 6.22 5.03 -16.23
C GLY A 54 6.29 6.32 -17.03
N ASP A 55 5.42 6.44 -18.04
CA ASP A 55 5.31 7.66 -18.84
C ASP A 55 4.53 8.75 -18.10
N ASP A 56 3.54 8.35 -17.30
CA ASP A 56 2.73 9.24 -16.49
C ASP A 56 3.12 9.11 -15.02
N GLY A 57 2.97 10.21 -14.27
CA GLY A 57 3.24 10.22 -12.84
C GLY A 57 2.12 9.59 -12.02
N TYR A 58 2.36 9.48 -10.73
CA TYR A 58 1.36 9.00 -9.79
C TYR A 58 0.42 10.12 -9.35
N THR A 59 -0.77 9.74 -8.87
CA THR A 59 -1.58 10.64 -8.07
C THR A 59 -1.19 10.46 -6.59
N PRO A 60 -1.27 11.53 -5.77
CA PRO A 60 -1.04 11.38 -4.34
C PRO A 60 -1.96 10.34 -3.68
N SER A 61 -3.20 10.25 -4.15
CA SER A 61 -4.18 9.31 -3.59
C SER A 61 -3.86 7.85 -3.90
N PHE A 62 -3.25 7.56 -5.04
CA PHE A 62 -2.79 6.21 -5.37
C PHE A 62 -1.75 5.72 -4.36
N LEU A 63 -0.73 6.53 -4.14
CA LEU A 63 0.36 6.18 -3.21
C LEU A 63 -0.14 6.15 -1.76
N ASP A 64 -0.99 7.10 -1.39
CA ASP A 64 -1.56 7.16 -0.05
C ASP A 64 -2.39 5.92 0.27
N GLU A 65 -3.27 5.51 -0.63
CA GLU A 65 -4.10 4.32 -0.39
C GLU A 65 -3.28 3.03 -0.35
N SER A 66 -2.34 2.87 -1.26
CA SER A 66 -1.55 1.65 -1.33
C SER A 66 -0.57 1.52 -0.16
N ILE A 67 0.32 2.50 0.02
CA ILE A 67 1.34 2.45 1.07
C ILE A 67 0.70 2.66 2.45
N GLY A 68 -0.34 3.49 2.52
CA GLY A 68 -1.07 3.70 3.77
C GLY A 68 -1.68 2.41 4.32
N ASN A 69 -2.26 1.59 3.46
CA ASN A 69 -2.80 0.30 3.89
C ASN A 69 -1.74 -0.63 4.48
N LEU A 70 -0.49 -0.56 4.00
CA LEU A 70 0.61 -1.31 4.63
C LEU A 70 0.79 -0.90 6.10
N VAL A 71 0.77 0.40 6.36
CA VAL A 71 0.88 0.91 7.73
C VAL A 71 -0.26 0.38 8.59
N TYR A 72 -1.48 0.42 8.08
CA TYR A 72 -2.64 -0.08 8.81
C TYR A 72 -2.51 -1.56 9.15
N ASP A 73 -2.12 -2.38 8.18
CA ASP A 73 -2.08 -3.83 8.34
C ASP A 73 -0.81 -4.34 9.03
N PHE A 74 0.34 -3.69 8.82
CA PHE A 74 1.63 -4.18 9.34
C PHE A 74 2.25 -3.32 10.44
N THR A 75 1.67 -2.19 10.78
CA THR A 75 2.17 -1.15 11.69
C THR A 75 3.25 -0.26 11.06
N LEU A 76 3.31 0.98 11.53
CA LEU A 76 4.31 1.92 11.02
C LEU A 76 5.74 1.47 11.34
N GLU A 77 5.96 0.89 12.52
CA GLU A 77 7.28 0.40 12.92
C GLU A 77 7.82 -0.64 11.93
N VAL A 78 6.99 -1.61 11.56
CA VAL A 78 7.37 -2.66 10.62
C VAL A 78 7.58 -2.10 9.21
N VAL A 79 6.70 -1.20 8.77
CA VAL A 79 6.81 -0.59 7.44
C VAL A 79 8.10 0.23 7.34
N LYS A 80 8.44 1.03 8.33
CA LYS A 80 9.70 1.80 8.33
C LYS A 80 10.93 0.90 8.33
N ARG A 81 10.85 -0.24 8.96
CA ARG A 81 11.96 -1.19 9.04
C ARG A 81 12.19 -1.93 7.72
N LEU A 82 11.11 -2.30 7.02
CA LEU A 82 11.20 -3.22 5.89
C LEU A 82 10.87 -2.59 4.53
N LEU A 83 10.31 -1.38 4.48
CA LEU A 83 9.98 -0.74 3.21
C LEU A 83 10.95 0.42 2.92
N VAL A 84 11.57 0.38 1.75
CA VAL A 84 12.35 1.48 1.21
C VAL A 84 11.71 1.92 -0.09
N VAL A 85 11.17 3.13 -0.12
CA VAL A 85 10.58 3.72 -1.32
C VAL A 85 11.67 4.48 -2.07
N VAL A 86 11.78 4.22 -3.36
CA VAL A 86 12.85 4.77 -4.19
C VAL A 86 12.27 5.50 -5.39
N SER A 87 12.69 6.74 -5.59
CA SER A 87 12.42 7.49 -6.80
C SER A 87 13.59 8.42 -7.10
N THR A 88 14.16 8.29 -8.30
CA THR A 88 15.19 9.21 -8.79
C THR A 88 14.52 10.37 -9.52
N TRP A 89 13.43 10.09 -10.26
CA TRP A 89 12.76 11.09 -11.09
C TRP A 89 11.90 12.06 -10.27
N GLU A 90 11.24 11.56 -9.24
CA GLU A 90 10.26 12.31 -8.45
C GLU A 90 10.45 12.06 -6.96
N PRO A 91 11.60 12.45 -6.38
CA PRO A 91 11.90 12.13 -4.97
C PRO A 91 10.96 12.80 -3.96
N TYR A 92 10.19 13.81 -4.37
CA TYR A 92 9.21 14.44 -3.50
C TYR A 92 8.12 13.48 -3.02
N TRP A 93 7.86 12.38 -3.74
CA TRP A 93 6.91 11.35 -3.29
C TRP A 93 7.34 10.72 -1.98
N ILE A 94 8.65 10.51 -1.80
CA ILE A 94 9.19 9.92 -0.58
C ILE A 94 8.90 10.84 0.61
N ALA A 95 9.16 12.14 0.46
CA ALA A 95 8.87 13.10 1.52
C ALA A 95 7.38 13.18 1.84
N LEU A 96 6.52 13.13 0.82
CA LEU A 96 5.07 13.16 1.01
C LEU A 96 4.58 11.93 1.78
N ILE A 97 5.10 10.75 1.44
CA ILE A 97 4.76 9.51 2.13
C ILE A 97 5.17 9.59 3.61
N GLU A 98 6.40 10.01 3.88
CA GLU A 98 6.92 10.10 5.24
C GLU A 98 6.19 11.14 6.09
N LYS A 99 5.86 12.29 5.51
CA LYS A 99 5.26 13.42 6.25
C LYS A 99 3.75 13.35 6.35
N LYS A 100 3.06 12.73 5.39
CA LYS A 100 1.59 12.73 5.31
C LYS A 100 1.00 11.33 5.44
N THR A 101 1.42 10.39 4.60
CA THR A 101 0.85 9.06 4.56
C THR A 101 1.10 8.29 5.87
N TYR A 102 2.33 8.22 6.31
CA TYR A 102 2.70 7.47 7.49
C TYR A 102 1.99 7.93 8.76
N PRO A 103 2.02 9.21 9.13
CA PRO A 103 1.33 9.66 10.35
C PRO A 103 -0.18 9.46 10.27
N LYS A 104 -0.78 9.76 9.14
CA LYS A 104 -2.24 9.65 8.96
C LYS A 104 -2.72 8.22 9.13
N TRP A 105 -2.06 7.26 8.48
CA TRP A 105 -2.50 5.87 8.52
C TRP A 105 -2.16 5.20 9.84
N GLU A 106 -1.06 5.58 10.49
CA GLU A 106 -0.77 5.11 11.85
C GLU A 106 -1.83 5.59 12.84
N ASP A 107 -2.26 6.85 12.74
CA ASP A 107 -3.35 7.37 13.56
C ASP A 107 -4.66 6.60 13.30
N ARG A 108 -4.97 6.31 12.04
CA ARG A 108 -6.14 5.50 11.69
C ARG A 108 -6.05 4.10 12.29
N ARG A 109 -4.89 3.48 12.26
CA ARG A 109 -4.68 2.16 12.85
C ARG A 109 -4.90 2.18 14.36
N LEU A 110 -4.34 3.15 15.03
CA LEU A 110 -4.46 3.30 16.49
C LEU A 110 -5.89 3.61 16.94
N THR A 111 -6.69 4.24 16.09
CA THR A 111 -8.09 4.56 16.38
C THR A 111 -9.09 3.60 15.76
N GLY A 112 -8.61 2.56 15.06
CA GLY A 112 -9.46 1.55 14.45
C GLY A 112 -10.26 2.02 13.24
N LYS A 113 -9.81 3.07 12.56
CA LYS A 113 -10.50 3.63 11.40
C LYS A 113 -9.99 2.96 10.10
N GLN A 114 -10.64 1.87 9.73
CA GLN A 114 -10.26 1.09 8.55
C GLN A 114 -10.42 1.86 7.24
N ALA A 115 -9.66 1.43 6.23
CA ALA A 115 -9.83 1.91 4.86
C ALA A 115 -11.22 1.55 4.34
N ARG A 116 -11.69 2.31 3.35
CA ARG A 116 -12.89 1.95 2.61
C ARG A 116 -12.48 1.13 1.40
N ILE A 117 -13.21 0.05 1.14
CA ILE A 117 -13.06 -0.70 -0.11
C ILE A 117 -14.27 -0.40 -0.99
N THR A 118 -14.04 -0.28 -2.28
CA THR A 118 -15.10 0.00 -3.26
C THR A 118 -15.36 -1.17 -4.18
N ARG A 119 -14.66 -2.26 -3.96
CA ARG A 119 -14.81 -3.55 -4.61
C ARG A 119 -14.50 -4.63 -3.58
N SER A 120 -15.14 -5.80 -3.68
CA SER A 120 -14.78 -6.95 -2.86
C SER A 120 -13.40 -7.45 -3.22
N HIS A 121 -12.60 -7.75 -2.20
CA HIS A 121 -11.26 -8.32 -2.37
C HIS A 121 -11.18 -9.68 -1.69
N GLY A 122 -10.30 -10.55 -2.20
CA GLY A 122 -9.98 -11.80 -1.52
C GLY A 122 -9.30 -11.53 -0.18
N PRO A 123 -9.00 -12.58 0.62
CA PRO A 123 -8.34 -12.39 1.91
C PRO A 123 -6.95 -11.75 1.75
N TRP A 124 -6.57 -10.96 2.75
CA TRP A 124 -5.24 -10.33 2.78
C TRP A 124 -4.66 -10.40 4.19
N TYR A 125 -3.37 -10.12 4.30
CA TYR A 125 -2.63 -10.28 5.55
C TYR A 125 -2.72 -9.03 6.42
N ARG A 126 -2.86 -9.26 7.73
CA ARG A 126 -2.77 -8.23 8.78
C ARG A 126 -2.05 -8.82 9.97
N LEU A 127 -1.16 -8.05 10.60
CA LEU A 127 -0.51 -8.48 11.83
C LEU A 127 -1.48 -8.39 13.00
N ILE A 128 -1.64 -9.51 13.70
CA ILE A 128 -2.37 -9.58 14.97
C ILE A 128 -1.38 -10.04 16.03
N ASN A 129 -1.03 -9.15 16.93
CA ASN A 129 -0.01 -9.41 17.95
C ASN A 129 1.31 -9.93 17.36
N GLY A 130 1.74 -9.32 16.27
CA GLY A 130 2.99 -9.66 15.59
C GLY A 130 2.95 -10.90 14.69
N THR A 131 1.82 -11.58 14.59
CA THR A 131 1.64 -12.75 13.73
C THR A 131 0.74 -12.40 12.53
N PRO A 132 1.19 -12.66 11.29
CA PRO A 132 0.34 -12.40 10.13
C PRO A 132 -0.83 -13.37 10.06
N GLU A 133 -2.03 -12.83 9.90
CA GLU A 133 -3.25 -13.61 9.67
C GLU A 133 -3.87 -13.18 8.35
N LYS A 134 -4.32 -14.15 7.57
CA LYS A 134 -4.96 -13.89 6.27
C LYS A 134 -6.45 -14.06 6.39
N ARG A 135 -7.19 -12.96 6.21
CA ARG A 135 -8.66 -12.93 6.28
C ARG A 135 -9.21 -11.86 5.35
N VAL A 136 -10.51 -11.89 5.14
CA VAL A 136 -11.25 -10.74 4.60
C VAL A 136 -11.58 -9.83 5.78
N TRP A 137 -10.80 -8.77 5.95
CA TRP A 137 -10.90 -7.87 7.12
C TRP A 137 -12.03 -6.85 6.99
N ILE A 138 -12.45 -6.55 5.78
CA ILE A 138 -13.51 -5.59 5.48
C ILE A 138 -14.46 -6.28 4.52
N THR A 139 -15.74 -6.40 4.90
CA THR A 139 -16.76 -7.06 4.07
C THR A 139 -17.74 -6.07 3.47
N GLU A 140 -17.83 -4.86 4.04
CA GLU A 140 -18.74 -3.83 3.56
C GLU A 140 -18.10 -3.03 2.42
N VAL A 141 -18.68 -3.12 1.23
CA VAL A 141 -18.23 -2.38 0.06
C VAL A 141 -18.88 -0.99 0.09
N SER A 142 -18.06 0.05 0.01
CA SER A 142 -18.51 1.43 0.09
C SER A 142 -19.03 1.94 -1.25
N ASP A 143 -20.07 2.78 -1.21
CA ASP A 143 -20.69 3.41 -2.38
C ASP A 143 -20.14 4.83 -2.67
N ILE A 144 -19.04 5.17 -2.07
CA ILE A 144 -18.43 6.51 -2.28
C ILE A 144 -17.96 6.71 -3.72
#